data_0250440931edb8e22685e5aa2547b929
#
_entry.id   0250440931edb8e22685e5aa2547b929
#
_cell.length_a   1.000
_cell.length_b   1.000
_cell.length_c   1.000
_cell.angle_alpha   90.00
_cell.angle_beta   90.00
_cell.angle_gamma   90.00
#
_symmetry.space_group_name_H-M   'P 1'
#
loop_
_entity.id
_entity.type
_entity.pdbx_description
1 polymer ?
#
loop_
_entity_poly.entity_id
_entity_poly.type
_entity_poly.pdbx_seq_one_letter_code
_entity_poly.pdbx_strand_id
1 'polypeptide(L)'
;MTKQRVYIAIDLKSFYASAECAAKGWDPLNVNLVVADRSRTNKTICLAVSPALKSFGLAGRPRLFEVEQQVADLNRDRYLAYHHRLHGESDYRDELLRNPSLKLTYRVAKPRMAYYLQVSNQIYQIYLKYVAAEQIHVYSIDEVMMDVTEYLDLYQISAHGLAKKIIQDVQQQTGITATAGIGTNLYLAKVAMDIVAKKIPADQDGVRIAKLNEHSYRKYLWAHQPLTDFWRIGRGYAKRLEQLGLHTMGDIARCSLGKSTDVRNEETLYREFGVVAELIIDHAWGYESATLHDIKSYRPAAHSVGSGQVLPTPYDFAHGELVAREMIDGLALDLVRKRLVCDQVVLHIAYDIKSLKNQTVAITTHDYYGRKTPKPAHGSYDFQAPTSLTTELKRAVSAIYQRKVNPHYLIRKITVSVNHVITEAEAQTTEYSEQLDLFGRATGPTPKEQRARRQERKVQESILQVQDRFGRDAIMRAADLLDGATFKKRNHEIGGHQA
;
A
#
# COMPACT_ATOMS: atom_id res chain seq x y z
N MET A 1 19.94 -5.54 -34.25
CA MET A 1 20.23 -5.39 -32.81
C MET A 1 19.04 -4.76 -32.17
N THR A 2 18.42 -5.41 -31.18
CA THR A 2 17.33 -4.80 -30.40
C THR A 2 17.88 -3.60 -29.65
N LYS A 3 17.23 -2.45 -29.80
CA LYS A 3 17.61 -1.20 -29.12
C LYS A 3 17.55 -1.42 -27.60
N GLN A 4 18.60 -1.00 -26.88
CA GLN A 4 18.62 -1.07 -25.42
C GLN A 4 17.49 -0.22 -24.85
N ARG A 5 16.64 -0.80 -23.98
CA ARG A 5 15.54 -0.08 -23.35
C ARG A 5 16.05 0.94 -22.34
N VAL A 6 15.28 2.00 -22.18
CA VAL A 6 15.54 3.05 -21.21
C VAL A 6 14.26 3.36 -20.45
N TYR A 7 14.31 3.15 -19.14
CA TYR A 7 13.19 3.42 -18.23
C TYR A 7 13.50 4.60 -17.32
N ILE A 8 12.48 5.39 -17.02
CA ILE A 8 12.51 6.44 -15.99
C ILE A 8 11.50 6.08 -14.92
N ALA A 9 11.95 6.01 -13.66
CA ALA A 9 11.08 5.97 -12.48
C ALA A 9 11.05 7.37 -11.85
N ILE A 10 9.87 7.88 -11.50
CA ILE A 10 9.67 9.20 -10.85
C ILE A 10 8.87 9.02 -9.57
N ASP A 11 9.33 9.62 -8.48
CA ASP A 11 8.69 9.62 -7.15
C ASP A 11 8.52 11.06 -6.67
N LEU A 12 7.28 11.43 -6.30
CA LEU A 12 6.93 12.75 -5.81
C LEU A 12 7.36 12.88 -4.34
N LYS A 13 8.19 13.88 -4.05
CA LYS A 13 8.83 14.01 -2.74
C LYS A 13 7.83 14.30 -1.63
N SER A 14 7.66 13.36 -0.69
CA SER A 14 6.73 13.48 0.45
C SER A 14 5.32 13.89 0.03
N PHE A 15 4.77 13.28 -1.01
CA PHE A 15 3.63 13.72 -1.80
C PHE A 15 2.49 14.35 -0.99
N TYR A 16 1.93 13.65 0.01
CA TYR A 16 0.80 14.19 0.78
C TYR A 16 1.15 15.48 1.51
N ALA A 17 2.35 15.56 2.10
CA ALA A 17 2.79 16.77 2.79
C ALA A 17 3.09 17.91 1.83
N SER A 18 3.68 17.61 0.66
CA SER A 18 3.94 18.59 -0.40
C SER A 18 2.63 19.12 -1.00
N ALA A 19 1.64 18.25 -1.22
CA ALA A 19 0.31 18.66 -1.70
C ALA A 19 -0.40 19.58 -0.70
N GLU A 20 -0.30 19.30 0.62
CA GLU A 20 -0.85 20.19 1.65
C GLU A 20 -0.14 21.55 1.71
N CYS A 21 1.19 21.56 1.55
CA CYS A 21 1.95 22.81 1.47
C CYS A 21 1.56 23.60 0.21
N ALA A 22 1.56 22.97 -0.96
CA ALA A 22 1.23 23.61 -2.23
C ALA A 22 -0.18 24.21 -2.22
N ALA A 23 -1.17 23.51 -1.65
CA ALA A 23 -2.55 24.01 -1.51
C ALA A 23 -2.65 25.32 -0.70
N LYS A 24 -1.66 25.62 0.11
CA LYS A 24 -1.60 26.81 0.99
C LYS A 24 -0.55 27.83 0.56
N GLY A 25 0.07 27.62 -0.59
CA GLY A 25 1.15 28.48 -1.10
C GLY A 25 2.44 28.39 -0.25
N TRP A 26 2.65 27.30 0.48
CA TRP A 26 3.84 27.08 1.29
C TRP A 26 4.88 26.23 0.55
N ASP A 27 6.17 26.53 0.79
CA ASP A 27 7.24 25.71 0.27
C ASP A 27 7.43 24.45 1.17
N PRO A 28 7.22 23.24 0.63
CA PRO A 28 7.41 22.00 1.40
C PRO A 28 8.87 21.74 1.80
N LEU A 29 9.82 22.38 1.16
CA LEU A 29 11.25 22.31 1.51
C LEU A 29 11.60 23.18 2.72
N ASN A 30 10.72 24.13 3.06
CA ASN A 30 10.95 25.08 4.14
C ASN A 30 9.94 24.94 5.31
N VAL A 31 8.68 24.53 5.05
CA VAL A 31 7.66 24.41 6.10
C VAL A 31 7.69 23.04 6.76
N ASN A 32 7.82 23.00 8.09
CA ASN A 32 7.71 21.79 8.89
C ASN A 32 6.24 21.37 9.01
N LEU A 33 5.88 20.25 8.40
CA LEU A 33 4.49 19.76 8.37
C LEU A 33 4.43 18.24 8.43
N VAL A 34 3.42 17.73 9.13
CA VAL A 34 3.01 16.33 9.09
C VAL A 34 1.55 16.21 8.65
N VAL A 35 1.23 15.15 7.90
CA VAL A 35 -0.14 14.81 7.53
C VAL A 35 -0.62 13.69 8.46
N ALA A 36 -1.49 14.03 9.41
CA ALA A 36 -2.01 13.09 10.39
C ALA A 36 -3.39 13.51 10.91
N ASP A 37 -4.21 12.53 11.29
CA ASP A 37 -5.52 12.76 11.89
C ASP A 37 -5.42 12.73 13.43
N ARG A 38 -5.31 13.91 14.05
CA ARG A 38 -5.29 14.07 15.50
C ARG A 38 -6.59 13.64 16.20
N SER A 39 -7.71 13.60 15.48
CA SER A 39 -9.00 13.22 16.08
C SER A 39 -9.07 11.73 16.46
N ARG A 40 -8.17 10.91 15.91
CA ARG A 40 -8.11 9.48 16.23
C ARG A 40 -7.38 9.21 17.54
N THR A 41 -6.09 9.18 17.50
CA THR A 41 -5.20 9.02 18.66
C THR A 41 -3.80 9.49 18.27
N ASN A 42 -2.93 9.81 19.24
CA ASN A 42 -1.51 10.10 18.97
C ASN A 42 -0.72 8.87 18.45
N LYS A 43 -1.31 7.66 18.47
CA LYS A 43 -0.74 6.46 17.86
C LYS A 43 -1.05 6.33 16.37
N THR A 44 -1.77 7.30 15.79
CA THR A 44 -2.03 7.33 14.34
C THR A 44 -0.72 7.41 13.57
N ILE A 45 -0.67 6.73 12.41
CA ILE A 45 0.48 6.83 11.49
C ILE A 45 0.34 8.13 10.72
N CYS A 46 1.41 8.92 10.67
CA CYS A 46 1.50 10.06 9.77
C CYS A 46 1.58 9.54 8.32
N LEU A 47 0.72 10.03 7.45
CA LEU A 47 0.75 9.67 6.03
C LEU A 47 2.01 10.18 5.34
N ALA A 48 2.44 11.38 5.73
CA ALA A 48 3.69 11.98 5.25
C ALA A 48 4.24 12.99 6.24
N VAL A 49 5.54 13.22 6.12
CA VAL A 49 6.30 14.28 6.80
C VAL A 49 6.92 15.14 5.70
N SER A 50 6.86 16.48 5.83
CA SER A 50 7.44 17.40 4.84
C SER A 50 8.95 17.19 4.70
N PRO A 51 9.53 17.47 3.53
CA PRO A 51 10.98 17.41 3.36
C PRO A 51 11.74 18.33 4.34
N ALA A 52 11.19 19.49 4.67
CA ALA A 52 11.75 20.40 5.68
C ALA A 52 11.91 19.70 7.03
N LEU A 53 10.83 19.09 7.54
CA LEU A 53 10.86 18.41 8.83
C LEU A 53 11.71 17.14 8.82
N LYS A 54 11.73 16.40 7.69
CA LYS A 54 12.64 15.25 7.49
C LYS A 54 14.12 15.64 7.57
N SER A 55 14.50 16.87 7.20
CA SER A 55 15.89 17.33 7.27
C SER A 55 16.43 17.42 8.72
N PHE A 56 15.54 17.41 9.71
CA PHE A 56 15.88 17.30 11.13
C PHE A 56 15.94 15.84 11.63
N GLY A 57 15.95 14.85 10.74
CA GLY A 57 16.11 13.43 11.08
C GLY A 57 14.82 12.64 11.29
N LEU A 58 13.64 13.24 11.09
CA LEU A 58 12.37 12.53 11.25
C LEU A 58 12.15 11.50 10.13
N ALA A 59 11.61 10.35 10.51
CA ALA A 59 11.22 9.30 9.57
C ALA A 59 10.10 9.77 8.63
N GLY A 60 9.95 9.10 7.48
CA GLY A 60 8.94 9.47 6.47
C GLY A 60 7.50 9.17 6.88
N ARG A 61 7.28 8.12 7.68
CA ARG A 61 5.94 7.65 8.11
C ARG A 61 5.94 7.24 9.58
N PRO A 62 6.30 8.15 10.50
CA PRO A 62 6.29 7.88 11.94
C PRO A 62 4.85 7.85 12.47
N ARG A 63 4.67 7.38 13.69
CA ARG A 63 3.44 7.65 14.45
C ARG A 63 3.47 9.07 15.01
N LEU A 64 2.30 9.66 15.22
CA LEU A 64 2.25 11.05 15.67
C LEU A 64 2.97 11.25 17.01
N PHE A 65 2.86 10.31 17.97
CA PHE A 65 3.59 10.39 19.23
C PHE A 65 5.11 10.30 19.05
N GLU A 66 5.61 9.58 18.04
CA GLU A 66 7.03 9.51 17.71
C GLU A 66 7.53 10.85 17.16
N VAL A 67 6.70 11.56 16.37
CA VAL A 67 7.00 12.94 15.96
C VAL A 67 7.08 13.86 17.16
N GLU A 68 6.08 13.80 18.06
CA GLU A 68 6.03 14.61 19.29
C GLU A 68 7.29 14.39 20.15
N GLN A 69 7.68 13.14 20.34
CA GLN A 69 8.86 12.79 21.12
C GLN A 69 10.15 13.28 20.44
N GLN A 70 10.32 13.00 19.15
CA GLN A 70 11.54 13.39 18.43
C GLN A 70 11.69 14.91 18.33
N VAL A 71 10.60 15.66 18.16
CA VAL A 71 10.61 17.12 18.20
C VAL A 71 10.94 17.63 19.60
N ALA A 72 10.46 16.98 20.66
CA ALA A 72 10.83 17.33 22.04
C ALA A 72 12.33 17.10 22.29
N ASP A 73 12.89 15.97 21.80
CA ASP A 73 14.32 15.67 21.90
C ASP A 73 15.17 16.70 21.15
N LEU A 74 14.81 17.02 19.90
CA LEU A 74 15.46 18.07 19.11
C LEU A 74 15.44 19.43 19.81
N ASN A 75 14.31 19.79 20.42
CA ASN A 75 14.20 21.05 21.19
C ASN A 75 15.01 21.02 22.48
N ARG A 76 15.14 19.87 23.15
CA ARG A 76 16.05 19.70 24.28
C ARG A 76 17.51 19.91 23.87
N ASP A 77 17.94 19.34 22.75
CA ASP A 77 19.28 19.50 22.21
C ASP A 77 19.57 20.97 21.84
N ARG A 78 18.60 21.65 21.21
CA ARG A 78 18.69 23.11 20.92
C ARG A 78 18.78 23.93 22.20
N TYR A 79 17.97 23.61 23.21
CA TYR A 79 18.01 24.26 24.51
C TYR A 79 19.38 24.12 25.20
N LEU A 80 19.96 22.93 25.19
CA LEU A 80 21.28 22.66 25.74
C LEU A 80 22.39 23.39 24.95
N ALA A 81 22.30 23.35 23.61
CA ALA A 81 23.27 23.99 22.71
C ALA A 81 23.24 25.52 22.81
N TYR A 82 22.10 26.11 23.17
CA TYR A 82 21.95 27.59 23.26
C TYR A 82 21.78 28.07 24.69
N HIS A 83 22.78 27.76 25.53
CA HIS A 83 22.90 28.27 26.90
C HIS A 83 21.64 28.15 27.76
N HIS A 84 20.90 27.06 27.63
CA HIS A 84 19.64 26.79 28.34
C HIS A 84 18.54 27.87 28.15
N ARG A 85 18.48 28.48 26.96
CA ARG A 85 17.45 29.47 26.61
C ARG A 85 16.95 29.25 25.20
N LEU A 86 15.64 29.27 25.05
CA LEU A 86 15.00 29.36 23.73
C LEU A 86 14.13 30.61 23.70
N HIS A 87 14.24 31.40 22.64
CA HIS A 87 13.53 32.66 22.46
C HIS A 87 12.64 32.60 21.22
N GLY A 88 11.34 32.35 21.42
CA GLY A 88 10.37 32.17 20.33
C GLY A 88 10.36 30.76 19.73
N GLU A 89 9.59 30.62 18.67
CA GLU A 89 9.42 29.34 17.96
C GLU A 89 9.23 29.58 16.47
N SER A 90 9.57 28.57 15.66
CA SER A 90 9.33 28.60 14.22
C SER A 90 9.00 27.21 13.68
N ASP A 91 8.16 27.18 12.65
CA ASP A 91 7.89 26.01 11.83
C ASP A 91 8.53 26.12 10.42
N TYR A 92 9.43 27.11 10.23
CA TYR A 92 10.22 27.29 9.02
C TYR A 92 11.65 26.80 9.22
N ARG A 93 12.06 25.86 8.34
CA ARG A 93 13.39 25.24 8.38
C ARG A 93 14.52 26.29 8.32
N ASP A 94 14.40 27.23 7.39
CA ASP A 94 15.47 28.23 7.16
C ASP A 94 15.64 29.18 8.35
N GLU A 95 14.54 29.55 9.01
CA GLU A 95 14.61 30.33 10.27
C GLU A 95 15.28 29.54 11.38
N LEU A 96 14.92 28.27 11.53
CA LEU A 96 15.49 27.38 12.54
C LEU A 96 16.98 27.12 12.32
N LEU A 97 17.45 27.10 11.05
CA LEU A 97 18.87 26.95 10.72
C LEU A 97 19.65 28.25 10.95
N ARG A 98 19.05 29.42 10.67
CA ARG A 98 19.69 30.74 10.92
C ARG A 98 19.71 31.11 12.39
N ASN A 99 18.69 30.71 13.13
CA ASN A 99 18.56 31.07 14.53
C ASN A 99 18.41 29.84 15.45
N PRO A 100 19.49 29.34 16.04
CA PRO A 100 19.47 28.19 16.94
C PRO A 100 18.66 28.39 18.21
N SER A 101 18.37 29.64 18.64
CA SER A 101 17.56 29.92 19.82
C SER A 101 16.07 29.71 19.66
N LEU A 102 15.59 29.50 18.43
CA LEU A 102 14.18 29.23 18.17
C LEU A 102 13.81 27.77 18.50
N LYS A 103 12.68 27.58 19.13
CA LYS A 103 12.07 26.27 19.34
C LYS A 103 11.52 25.75 18.01
N LEU A 104 11.84 24.51 17.65
CA LEU A 104 11.28 23.84 16.49
C LEU A 104 9.81 23.50 16.74
N THR A 105 8.94 23.95 15.87
CA THR A 105 7.53 23.58 15.81
C THR A 105 7.17 23.01 14.45
N TYR A 106 5.97 22.46 14.33
CA TYR A 106 5.47 21.89 13.06
C TYR A 106 3.95 21.99 12.98
N ARG A 107 3.45 22.06 11.76
CA ARG A 107 2.01 22.04 11.45
C ARG A 107 1.50 20.62 11.30
N VAL A 108 0.23 20.42 11.62
CA VAL A 108 -0.45 19.14 11.37
C VAL A 108 -1.61 19.39 10.43
N ALA A 109 -1.54 18.79 9.24
CA ALA A 109 -2.63 18.80 8.27
C ALA A 109 -3.45 17.52 8.41
N LYS A 110 -4.77 17.66 8.37
CA LYS A 110 -5.69 16.52 8.34
C LYS A 110 -5.67 15.89 6.95
N PRO A 111 -5.64 14.54 6.82
CA PRO A 111 -5.67 13.88 5.52
C PRO A 111 -6.89 14.28 4.67
N ARG A 112 -6.68 14.48 3.37
CA ARG A 112 -7.71 14.77 2.35
C ARG A 112 -7.47 13.87 1.15
N MET A 113 -7.85 12.59 1.25
CA MET A 113 -7.48 11.58 0.25
C MET A 113 -8.04 11.88 -1.15
N ALA A 114 -9.26 12.41 -1.25
CA ALA A 114 -9.85 12.80 -2.53
C ALA A 114 -9.02 13.90 -3.21
N TYR A 115 -8.58 14.91 -2.45
CA TYR A 115 -7.71 15.95 -2.95
C TYR A 115 -6.36 15.40 -3.45
N TYR A 116 -5.76 14.46 -2.72
CA TYR A 116 -4.50 13.85 -3.16
C TYR A 116 -4.66 13.06 -4.45
N LEU A 117 -5.77 12.33 -4.62
CA LEU A 117 -6.08 11.66 -5.88
C LEU A 117 -6.25 12.65 -7.03
N GLN A 118 -6.89 13.78 -6.78
CA GLN A 118 -7.04 14.85 -7.77
C GLN A 118 -5.68 15.43 -8.20
N VAL A 119 -4.81 15.75 -7.25
CA VAL A 119 -3.45 16.26 -7.53
C VAL A 119 -2.60 15.20 -8.27
N SER A 120 -2.67 13.94 -7.85
CA SER A 120 -1.99 12.85 -8.54
C SER A 120 -2.45 12.71 -10.00
N ASN A 121 -3.76 12.80 -10.24
CA ASN A 121 -4.32 12.78 -11.60
C ASN A 121 -3.86 14.00 -12.42
N GLN A 122 -3.82 15.19 -11.83
CA GLN A 122 -3.28 16.39 -12.48
C GLN A 122 -1.82 16.18 -12.92
N ILE A 123 -0.99 15.60 -12.05
CA ILE A 123 0.40 15.28 -12.36
C ILE A 123 0.49 14.21 -13.45
N TYR A 124 -0.38 13.20 -13.42
CA TYR A 124 -0.44 12.20 -14.50
C TYR A 124 -0.76 12.82 -15.86
N GLN A 125 -1.64 13.85 -15.94
CA GLN A 125 -1.88 14.58 -17.17
C GLN A 125 -0.64 15.35 -17.66
N ILE A 126 0.25 15.76 -16.75
CA ILE A 126 1.55 16.35 -17.14
C ILE A 126 2.43 15.29 -17.80
N TYR A 127 2.51 14.07 -17.23
CA TYR A 127 3.30 12.98 -17.82
C TYR A 127 2.83 12.61 -19.23
N LEU A 128 1.51 12.64 -19.48
CA LEU A 128 0.92 12.35 -20.78
C LEU A 128 1.32 13.35 -21.89
N LYS A 129 1.84 14.53 -21.55
CA LYS A 129 2.39 15.48 -22.54
C LYS A 129 3.69 14.97 -23.15
N TYR A 130 4.39 14.07 -22.47
CA TYR A 130 5.72 13.59 -22.82
C TYR A 130 5.74 12.13 -23.29
N VAL A 131 4.91 11.29 -22.70
CA VAL A 131 4.91 9.83 -22.89
C VAL A 131 3.47 9.35 -22.98
N ALA A 132 3.17 8.48 -23.96
CA ALA A 132 1.84 7.92 -24.14
C ALA A 132 1.44 7.01 -22.94
N ALA A 133 0.16 6.89 -22.70
CA ALA A 133 -0.38 6.12 -21.57
C ALA A 133 0.08 4.65 -21.56
N GLU A 134 0.27 4.07 -22.77
CA GLU A 134 0.74 2.69 -22.95
C GLU A 134 2.15 2.48 -22.39
N GLN A 135 2.97 3.52 -22.39
CA GLN A 135 4.36 3.51 -21.91
C GLN A 135 4.51 4.08 -20.49
N ILE A 136 3.40 4.29 -19.78
CA ILE A 136 3.38 4.73 -18.38
C ILE A 136 2.72 3.65 -17.52
N HIS A 137 3.40 3.23 -16.45
CA HIS A 137 2.84 2.43 -15.37
C HIS A 137 2.75 3.26 -14.09
N VAL A 138 1.52 3.49 -13.62
CA VAL A 138 1.27 4.14 -12.32
C VAL A 138 1.48 3.09 -11.23
N TYR A 139 2.65 3.14 -10.58
CA TYR A 139 3.02 2.20 -9.54
C TYR A 139 2.30 2.48 -8.21
N SER A 140 2.15 3.77 -7.88
CA SER A 140 1.39 4.24 -6.72
C SER A 140 0.79 5.63 -6.99
N ILE A 141 0.16 6.24 -5.98
CA ILE A 141 -0.39 7.60 -6.08
C ILE A 141 0.69 8.67 -6.34
N ASP A 142 1.94 8.39 -5.98
CA ASP A 142 3.07 9.32 -6.02
C ASP A 142 4.25 8.79 -6.85
N GLU A 143 4.12 7.62 -7.47
CA GLU A 143 5.20 6.99 -8.20
C GLU A 143 4.75 6.42 -9.54
N VAL A 144 5.55 6.69 -10.59
CA VAL A 144 5.33 6.17 -11.94
C VAL A 144 6.62 5.59 -12.52
N MET A 145 6.46 4.64 -13.44
CA MET A 145 7.53 4.12 -14.30
C MET A 145 7.16 4.34 -15.76
N MET A 146 8.12 4.77 -16.56
CA MET A 146 7.93 5.09 -17.98
C MET A 146 8.99 4.38 -18.83
N ASP A 147 8.57 3.76 -19.92
CA ASP A 147 9.48 3.35 -21.00
C ASP A 147 9.64 4.53 -21.96
N VAL A 148 10.83 5.11 -21.99
CA VAL A 148 11.11 6.30 -22.81
C VAL A 148 11.99 5.98 -24.02
N THR A 149 12.22 4.70 -24.30
CA THR A 149 13.15 4.24 -25.32
C THR A 149 12.97 4.92 -26.67
N GLU A 150 11.73 4.98 -27.16
CA GLU A 150 11.41 5.55 -28.48
C GLU A 150 11.38 7.09 -28.45
N TYR A 151 11.09 7.68 -27.28
CA TYR A 151 10.93 9.13 -27.15
C TYR A 151 12.25 9.89 -27.15
N LEU A 152 13.38 9.25 -26.79
CA LEU A 152 14.67 9.90 -26.75
C LEU A 152 15.13 10.34 -28.16
N ASP A 153 14.92 9.47 -29.15
CA ASP A 153 15.24 9.80 -30.55
C ASP A 153 14.19 10.78 -31.12
N LEU A 154 12.90 10.57 -30.80
CA LEU A 154 11.82 11.44 -31.24
C LEU A 154 12.03 12.90 -30.80
N TYR A 155 12.43 13.08 -29.55
CA TYR A 155 12.64 14.42 -28.99
C TYR A 155 14.09 14.93 -29.12
N GLN A 156 15.01 14.13 -29.67
CA GLN A 156 16.42 14.43 -29.73
C GLN A 156 17.00 14.89 -28.38
N ILE A 157 16.61 14.18 -27.31
CA ILE A 157 16.95 14.53 -25.93
C ILE A 157 17.51 13.31 -25.18
N SER A 158 18.42 13.53 -24.24
CA SER A 158 18.87 12.45 -23.35
C SER A 158 17.80 12.07 -22.33
N ALA A 159 17.86 10.83 -21.81
CA ALA A 159 16.97 10.39 -20.75
C ALA A 159 17.03 11.30 -19.50
N HIS A 160 18.22 11.80 -19.16
CA HIS A 160 18.39 12.77 -18.07
C HIS A 160 17.69 14.10 -18.40
N GLY A 161 17.84 14.61 -19.62
CA GLY A 161 17.17 15.84 -20.05
C GLY A 161 15.64 15.70 -20.03
N LEU A 162 15.12 14.55 -20.48
CA LEU A 162 13.68 14.29 -20.47
C LEU A 162 13.15 14.19 -19.03
N ALA A 163 13.81 13.44 -18.15
CA ALA A 163 13.43 13.34 -16.73
C ALA A 163 13.43 14.72 -16.05
N LYS A 164 14.46 15.52 -16.29
CA LYS A 164 14.58 16.89 -15.78
C LYS A 164 13.41 17.76 -16.25
N LYS A 165 13.12 17.76 -17.55
CA LYS A 165 12.02 18.54 -18.13
C LYS A 165 10.68 18.16 -17.53
N ILE A 166 10.40 16.87 -17.35
CA ILE A 166 9.19 16.37 -16.70
C ILE A 166 9.09 16.84 -15.25
N ILE A 167 10.17 16.69 -14.45
CA ILE A 167 10.19 17.11 -13.04
C ILE A 167 9.97 18.60 -12.90
N GLN A 168 10.62 19.41 -13.74
CA GLN A 168 10.46 20.87 -13.74
C GLN A 168 9.04 21.30 -14.12
N ASP A 169 8.41 20.64 -15.10
CA ASP A 169 7.02 20.91 -15.48
C ASP A 169 6.04 20.56 -14.34
N VAL A 170 6.25 19.42 -13.67
CA VAL A 170 5.48 19.05 -12.47
C VAL A 170 5.65 20.10 -11.37
N GLN A 171 6.88 20.50 -11.06
CA GLN A 171 7.14 21.50 -10.02
C GLN A 171 6.53 22.86 -10.35
N GLN A 172 6.64 23.31 -11.60
CA GLN A 172 6.11 24.58 -12.04
C GLN A 172 4.58 24.63 -11.96
N GLN A 173 3.89 23.54 -12.33
CA GLN A 173 2.43 23.52 -12.36
C GLN A 173 1.79 23.17 -11.00
N THR A 174 2.50 22.46 -10.12
CA THR A 174 1.93 21.95 -8.88
C THR A 174 2.66 22.38 -7.60
N GLY A 175 3.85 22.96 -7.71
CA GLY A 175 4.72 23.25 -6.57
C GLY A 175 5.33 22.02 -5.91
N ILE A 176 5.13 20.82 -6.49
CA ILE A 176 5.61 19.55 -5.92
C ILE A 176 6.89 19.12 -6.63
N THR A 177 7.95 18.87 -5.85
CA THR A 177 9.22 18.36 -6.37
C THR A 177 9.21 16.84 -6.48
N ALA A 178 10.06 16.30 -7.37
CA ALA A 178 10.21 14.87 -7.57
C ALA A 178 11.68 14.46 -7.63
N THR A 179 11.91 13.16 -7.53
CA THR A 179 13.20 12.51 -7.83
C THR A 179 13.03 11.51 -8.96
N ALA A 180 14.04 11.30 -9.77
CA ALA A 180 14.00 10.31 -10.83
C ALA A 180 15.20 9.35 -10.80
N GLY A 181 14.91 8.11 -11.21
CA GLY A 181 15.93 7.10 -11.52
C GLY A 181 15.81 6.68 -12.97
N ILE A 182 16.93 6.54 -13.64
CA ILE A 182 17.06 6.08 -15.02
C ILE A 182 17.73 4.72 -15.00
N GLY A 183 17.19 3.75 -15.70
CA GLY A 183 17.72 2.38 -15.76
C GLY A 183 17.55 1.75 -17.13
N THR A 184 18.34 0.71 -17.40
CA THR A 184 18.24 -0.15 -18.58
C THR A 184 17.10 -1.16 -18.46
N ASN A 185 16.54 -1.31 -17.26
CA ASN A 185 15.35 -2.09 -16.96
C ASN A 185 14.56 -1.43 -15.80
N LEU A 186 13.38 -1.94 -15.48
CA LEU A 186 12.51 -1.38 -14.44
C LEU A 186 13.12 -1.43 -13.04
N TYR A 187 13.82 -2.53 -12.72
CA TYR A 187 14.50 -2.68 -11.44
C TYR A 187 15.59 -1.63 -11.26
N LEU A 188 16.47 -1.46 -12.25
CA LEU A 188 17.56 -0.50 -12.16
C LEU A 188 17.07 0.95 -12.14
N ALA A 189 15.99 1.28 -12.86
CA ALA A 189 15.37 2.60 -12.77
C ALA A 189 14.83 2.88 -11.35
N LYS A 190 14.15 1.89 -10.75
CA LYS A 190 13.61 1.99 -9.38
C LYS A 190 14.74 2.11 -8.35
N VAL A 191 15.76 1.27 -8.43
CA VAL A 191 16.91 1.28 -7.50
C VAL A 191 17.73 2.57 -7.65
N ALA A 192 17.94 3.07 -8.89
CA ALA A 192 18.58 4.37 -9.12
C ALA A 192 17.82 5.50 -8.41
N MET A 193 16.50 5.47 -8.46
CA MET A 193 15.66 6.47 -7.81
C MET A 193 15.73 6.35 -6.28
N ASP A 194 15.49 5.16 -5.72
CA ASP A 194 15.32 4.97 -4.28
C ASP A 194 16.62 5.03 -3.49
N ILE A 195 17.69 4.41 -4.01
CA ILE A 195 18.97 4.29 -3.29
C ILE A 195 19.92 5.42 -3.62
N VAL A 196 19.95 5.88 -4.88
CA VAL A 196 20.93 6.87 -5.32
C VAL A 196 20.32 8.27 -5.36
N ALA A 197 19.28 8.51 -6.18
CA ALA A 197 18.75 9.86 -6.40
C ALA A 197 18.22 10.52 -5.12
N LYS A 198 17.60 9.75 -4.21
CA LYS A 198 17.10 10.29 -2.93
C LYS A 198 18.21 10.73 -1.96
N LYS A 199 19.45 10.24 -2.14
CA LYS A 199 20.60 10.53 -1.25
C LYS A 199 21.57 11.58 -1.79
N ILE A 200 21.57 11.84 -3.10
CA ILE A 200 22.44 12.88 -3.68
C ILE A 200 21.85 14.29 -3.47
N PRO A 201 22.70 15.34 -3.43
CA PRO A 201 22.21 16.71 -3.44
C PRO A 201 21.46 17.00 -4.75
N ALA A 202 20.59 18.02 -4.70
CA ALA A 202 19.99 18.53 -5.92
C ALA A 202 21.07 19.18 -6.81
N ASP A 203 20.90 19.05 -8.12
CA ASP A 203 21.78 19.73 -9.10
C ASP A 203 21.51 21.24 -9.16
N GLN A 204 22.16 21.94 -10.08
CA GLN A 204 22.02 23.39 -10.28
C GLN A 204 20.57 23.80 -10.61
N ASP A 205 19.78 22.88 -11.14
CA ASP A 205 18.37 23.08 -11.50
C ASP A 205 17.39 22.61 -10.41
N GLY A 206 17.89 22.22 -9.24
CA GLY A 206 17.08 21.80 -8.11
C GLY A 206 16.54 20.37 -8.21
N VAL A 207 16.94 19.59 -9.23
CA VAL A 207 16.48 18.21 -9.44
C VAL A 207 17.47 17.16 -8.94
N ARG A 208 16.97 15.96 -8.66
CA ARG A 208 17.74 14.80 -8.22
C ARG A 208 17.47 13.65 -9.17
N ILE A 209 18.41 13.34 -10.01
CA ILE A 209 18.31 12.30 -11.04
C ILE A 209 19.54 11.41 -10.95
N ALA A 210 19.34 10.10 -10.86
CA ALA A 210 20.42 9.11 -10.90
C ALA A 210 20.23 8.16 -12.07
N LYS A 211 21.34 7.58 -12.56
CA LYS A 211 21.32 6.61 -13.66
C LYS A 211 22.10 5.37 -13.26
N LEU A 212 21.54 4.20 -13.50
CA LEU A 212 22.19 2.90 -13.35
C LEU A 212 22.03 2.05 -14.62
N ASN A 213 23.06 1.30 -14.91
CA ASN A 213 23.04 0.12 -15.74
C ASN A 213 23.60 -1.06 -14.93
N GLU A 214 23.58 -2.27 -15.46
CA GLU A 214 24.01 -3.49 -14.78
C GLU A 214 25.46 -3.39 -14.26
N HIS A 215 26.36 -2.79 -15.04
CA HIS A 215 27.75 -2.60 -14.64
C HIS A 215 27.89 -1.61 -13.48
N SER A 216 27.28 -0.43 -13.58
CA SER A 216 27.34 0.59 -12.53
C SER A 216 26.61 0.14 -11.26
N TYR A 217 25.51 -0.60 -11.39
CA TYR A 217 24.80 -1.22 -10.27
C TYR A 217 25.73 -2.16 -9.50
N ARG A 218 26.38 -3.10 -10.17
CA ARG A 218 27.31 -4.04 -9.54
C ARG A 218 28.48 -3.33 -8.89
N LYS A 219 29.05 -2.33 -9.58
CA LYS A 219 30.19 -1.56 -9.09
C LYS A 219 29.88 -0.77 -7.81
N TYR A 220 28.70 -0.13 -7.72
CA TYR A 220 28.40 0.82 -6.65
C TYR A 220 27.45 0.31 -5.58
N LEU A 221 26.59 -0.68 -5.89
CA LEU A 221 25.52 -1.09 -5.01
C LEU A 221 25.61 -2.54 -4.54
N TRP A 222 26.51 -3.38 -5.08
CA TRP A 222 26.63 -4.76 -4.61
C TRP A 222 26.99 -4.88 -3.13
N ALA A 223 27.72 -3.92 -2.56
CA ALA A 223 28.06 -3.87 -1.14
C ALA A 223 27.09 -3.02 -0.31
N HIS A 224 26.05 -2.45 -0.91
CA HIS A 224 25.11 -1.60 -0.21
C HIS A 224 24.28 -2.38 0.83
N GLN A 225 24.07 -1.77 1.98
CA GLN A 225 23.23 -2.26 3.08
C GLN A 225 22.31 -1.12 3.59
N PRO A 226 21.14 -1.46 4.13
CA PRO A 226 20.58 -2.80 4.33
C PRO A 226 19.92 -3.35 3.04
N LEU A 227 19.74 -4.68 2.96
CA LEU A 227 19.03 -5.33 1.85
C LEU A 227 17.61 -4.82 1.65
N THR A 228 16.96 -4.32 2.70
CA THR A 228 15.60 -3.76 2.64
C THR A 228 15.49 -2.45 1.85
N ASP A 229 16.59 -1.83 1.48
CA ASP A 229 16.60 -0.67 0.58
C ASP A 229 16.31 -1.07 -0.88
N PHE A 230 16.57 -2.34 -1.22
CA PHE A 230 16.35 -2.84 -2.57
C PHE A 230 14.89 -3.21 -2.81
N TRP A 231 14.41 -2.82 -3.97
CA TRP A 231 13.04 -3.14 -4.38
C TRP A 231 12.76 -4.65 -4.33
N ARG A 232 11.60 -5.04 -3.85
CA ARG A 232 11.15 -6.41 -3.63
C ARG A 232 11.81 -7.16 -2.46
N ILE A 233 12.80 -6.62 -1.77
CA ILE A 233 13.35 -7.23 -0.55
C ILE A 233 12.74 -6.57 0.68
N GLY A 234 11.66 -7.20 1.21
CA GLY A 234 11.08 -6.80 2.49
C GLY A 234 11.83 -7.41 3.69
N ARG A 235 11.48 -6.98 4.91
CA ARG A 235 12.09 -7.46 6.16
C ARG A 235 12.10 -8.99 6.31
N GLY A 236 11.04 -9.67 5.81
CA GLY A 236 10.95 -11.13 5.86
C GLY A 236 12.01 -11.81 5.01
N TYR A 237 12.21 -11.34 3.78
CA TYR A 237 13.26 -11.85 2.89
C TYR A 237 14.65 -11.48 3.40
N ALA A 238 14.87 -10.22 3.82
CA ALA A 238 16.14 -9.79 4.37
C ALA A 238 16.57 -10.67 5.55
N LYS A 239 15.68 -10.90 6.53
CA LYS A 239 15.97 -11.77 7.68
C LYS A 239 16.34 -13.20 7.27
N ARG A 240 15.67 -13.80 6.28
CA ARG A 240 15.96 -15.14 5.79
C ARG A 240 17.31 -15.19 5.04
N LEU A 241 17.60 -14.16 4.23
CA LEU A 241 18.90 -14.00 3.58
C LEU A 241 20.04 -13.85 4.60
N GLU A 242 19.85 -13.02 5.63
CA GLU A 242 20.80 -12.84 6.73
C GLU A 242 21.06 -14.15 7.48
N GLN A 243 20.03 -14.98 7.70
CA GLN A 243 20.18 -16.32 8.31
C GLN A 243 21.03 -17.28 7.46
N LEU A 244 21.04 -17.10 6.14
CA LEU A 244 21.95 -17.78 5.23
C LEU A 244 23.35 -17.13 5.17
N GLY A 245 23.57 -16.02 5.91
CA GLY A 245 24.80 -15.24 5.89
C GLY A 245 24.99 -14.45 4.59
N LEU A 246 23.89 -14.05 3.93
CA LEU A 246 23.86 -13.21 2.74
C LEU A 246 23.37 -11.83 3.15
N HIS A 247 24.26 -10.86 3.20
CA HIS A 247 23.99 -9.52 3.73
C HIS A 247 23.92 -8.43 2.66
N THR A 248 24.36 -8.76 1.44
CA THR A 248 24.43 -7.80 0.32
C THR A 248 23.91 -8.45 -0.97
N MET A 249 23.57 -7.63 -1.97
CA MET A 249 23.20 -8.13 -3.30
C MET A 249 24.38 -8.87 -3.96
N GLY A 250 25.62 -8.41 -3.72
CA GLY A 250 26.82 -9.11 -4.18
C GLY A 250 26.99 -10.50 -3.55
N ASP A 251 26.58 -10.69 -2.29
CA ASP A 251 26.61 -12.02 -1.67
C ASP A 251 25.60 -12.97 -2.31
N ILE A 252 24.41 -12.47 -2.62
CA ILE A 252 23.36 -13.23 -3.30
C ILE A 252 23.80 -13.62 -4.70
N ALA A 253 24.37 -12.68 -5.47
CA ALA A 253 24.89 -12.93 -6.81
C ALA A 253 26.01 -13.98 -6.80
N ARG A 254 26.94 -13.90 -5.85
CA ARG A 254 28.01 -14.93 -5.69
C ARG A 254 27.46 -16.28 -5.26
N CYS A 255 26.43 -16.28 -4.37
CA CYS A 255 25.77 -17.51 -3.97
C CYS A 255 25.18 -18.26 -5.17
N SER A 256 24.56 -17.55 -6.11
CA SER A 256 23.97 -18.17 -7.32
C SER A 256 25.00 -18.83 -8.25
N LEU A 257 26.29 -18.53 -8.10
CA LEU A 257 27.39 -19.16 -8.85
C LEU A 257 28.06 -20.32 -8.10
N GLY A 258 27.63 -20.62 -6.89
CA GLY A 258 28.18 -21.71 -6.08
C GLY A 258 27.97 -23.07 -6.74
N LYS A 259 28.95 -23.96 -6.60
CA LYS A 259 28.87 -25.33 -7.08
C LYS A 259 27.82 -26.11 -6.25
N SER A 260 27.30 -27.20 -6.79
CA SER A 260 26.32 -28.06 -6.09
C SER A 260 26.88 -28.65 -4.78
N THR A 261 28.20 -28.72 -4.62
CA THR A 261 28.91 -29.17 -3.41
C THR A 261 29.06 -28.05 -2.36
N ASP A 262 28.84 -26.79 -2.71
CA ASP A 262 29.02 -25.68 -1.80
C ASP A 262 27.80 -25.53 -0.90
N VAL A 263 28.02 -25.13 0.35
CA VAL A 263 26.92 -24.86 1.31
C VAL A 263 26.01 -23.74 0.86
N ARG A 264 26.55 -22.80 0.08
CA ARG A 264 25.85 -21.65 -0.47
C ARG A 264 25.91 -21.71 -1.99
N ASN A 265 24.80 -22.09 -2.58
CA ASN A 265 24.64 -22.22 -4.03
C ASN A 265 23.23 -21.80 -4.44
N GLU A 266 22.93 -21.85 -5.71
CA GLU A 266 21.62 -21.51 -6.27
C GLU A 266 20.50 -22.38 -5.68
N GLU A 267 20.72 -23.69 -5.52
CA GLU A 267 19.75 -24.62 -4.94
C GLU A 267 19.37 -24.25 -3.50
N THR A 268 20.32 -23.70 -2.73
CA THR A 268 20.06 -23.18 -1.38
C THR A 268 19.07 -22.02 -1.41
N LEU A 269 19.16 -21.12 -2.41
CA LEU A 269 18.22 -20.03 -2.60
C LEU A 269 16.83 -20.55 -3.01
N TYR A 270 16.76 -21.49 -3.97
CA TYR A 270 15.48 -22.08 -4.38
C TYR A 270 14.80 -22.88 -3.27
N ARG A 271 15.55 -23.61 -2.46
CA ARG A 271 15.00 -24.33 -1.30
C ARG A 271 14.41 -23.37 -0.27
N GLU A 272 15.04 -22.22 -0.06
CA GLU A 272 14.58 -21.22 0.92
C GLU A 272 13.44 -20.36 0.38
N PHE A 273 13.49 -19.91 -0.86
CA PHE A 273 12.58 -18.90 -1.41
C PHE A 273 11.60 -19.44 -2.45
N GLY A 274 11.74 -20.70 -2.89
CA GLY A 274 10.95 -21.26 -3.99
C GLY A 274 11.17 -20.48 -5.29
N VAL A 275 10.13 -20.32 -6.08
CA VAL A 275 10.19 -19.58 -7.37
C VAL A 275 10.62 -18.12 -7.24
N VAL A 276 10.48 -17.53 -6.05
CA VAL A 276 10.93 -16.15 -5.79
C VAL A 276 12.45 -16.03 -5.80
N ALA A 277 13.19 -17.16 -5.63
CA ALA A 277 14.64 -17.17 -5.73
C ALA A 277 15.15 -16.63 -7.06
N GLU A 278 14.47 -16.98 -8.17
CA GLU A 278 14.81 -16.48 -9.51
C GLU A 278 14.82 -14.95 -9.56
N LEU A 279 13.73 -14.33 -9.10
CA LEU A 279 13.64 -12.87 -9.03
C LEU A 279 14.73 -12.25 -8.13
N ILE A 280 15.03 -12.87 -6.99
CA ILE A 280 16.07 -12.38 -6.07
C ILE A 280 17.46 -12.49 -6.70
N ILE A 281 17.75 -13.56 -7.42
CA ILE A 281 19.00 -13.77 -8.13
C ILE A 281 19.14 -12.76 -9.28
N ASP A 282 18.13 -12.63 -10.13
CA ASP A 282 18.11 -11.70 -11.23
C ASP A 282 18.37 -10.25 -10.76
N HIS A 283 17.63 -9.83 -9.73
CA HIS A 283 17.83 -8.51 -9.13
C HIS A 283 19.23 -8.36 -8.52
N ALA A 284 19.80 -9.40 -7.94
CA ALA A 284 21.18 -9.34 -7.45
C ALA A 284 22.20 -9.10 -8.57
N TRP A 285 21.93 -9.62 -9.77
CA TRP A 285 22.72 -9.35 -10.96
C TRP A 285 22.39 -8.03 -11.65
N GLY A 286 21.33 -7.35 -11.24
CA GLY A 286 20.80 -6.12 -11.84
C GLY A 286 19.97 -6.39 -13.09
N TYR A 287 19.43 -7.58 -13.23
CA TYR A 287 18.58 -8.00 -14.33
C TYR A 287 17.09 -7.92 -13.95
N GLU A 288 16.24 -7.58 -14.91
CA GLU A 288 14.79 -7.64 -14.83
C GLU A 288 14.22 -7.84 -16.23
N SER A 289 13.55 -8.97 -16.43
CA SER A 289 12.97 -9.35 -17.72
C SER A 289 11.65 -8.66 -18.00
N ALA A 290 10.88 -8.34 -16.93
CA ALA A 290 9.55 -7.78 -17.09
C ALA A 290 9.59 -6.37 -17.72
N THR A 291 8.75 -6.17 -18.71
CA THR A 291 8.54 -4.89 -19.38
C THR A 291 7.21 -4.26 -18.95
N LEU A 292 6.97 -2.99 -19.29
CA LEU A 292 5.66 -2.36 -19.04
C LEU A 292 4.54 -3.06 -19.82
N HIS A 293 4.83 -3.62 -20.98
CA HIS A 293 3.89 -4.41 -21.75
C HIS A 293 3.47 -5.66 -20.96
N ASP A 294 4.44 -6.40 -20.40
CA ASP A 294 4.16 -7.60 -19.61
C ASP A 294 3.32 -7.29 -18.38
N ILE A 295 3.66 -6.20 -17.66
CA ILE A 295 2.87 -5.75 -16.51
C ILE A 295 1.42 -5.44 -16.90
N LYS A 296 1.20 -4.75 -18.01
CA LYS A 296 -0.14 -4.35 -18.47
C LYS A 296 -0.95 -5.50 -19.04
N SER A 297 -0.30 -6.45 -19.69
CA SER A 297 -0.94 -7.64 -20.27
C SER A 297 -1.18 -8.74 -19.24
N TYR A 298 -0.49 -8.70 -18.10
CA TYR A 298 -0.63 -9.74 -17.06
C TYR A 298 -2.06 -9.86 -16.55
N ARG A 299 -2.55 -11.08 -16.55
CA ARG A 299 -3.85 -11.45 -15.97
C ARG A 299 -3.58 -12.52 -14.91
N PRO A 300 -3.80 -12.24 -13.62
CA PRO A 300 -3.60 -13.23 -12.58
C PRO A 300 -4.56 -14.41 -12.76
N ALA A 301 -4.07 -15.63 -12.52
CA ALA A 301 -4.89 -16.85 -12.60
C ALA A 301 -5.96 -16.92 -11.50
N ALA A 302 -5.74 -16.26 -10.38
CA ALA A 302 -6.70 -16.19 -9.28
C ALA A 302 -6.89 -14.73 -8.87
N HIS A 303 -8.13 -14.34 -8.69
CA HIS A 303 -8.50 -13.02 -8.22
C HIS A 303 -9.09 -13.07 -6.82
N SER A 304 -8.74 -12.10 -6.00
CA SER A 304 -9.39 -11.88 -4.71
C SER A 304 -9.72 -10.40 -4.55
N VAL A 305 -10.83 -10.12 -3.87
CA VAL A 305 -11.21 -8.76 -3.49
C VAL A 305 -11.43 -8.74 -1.98
N GLY A 306 -10.87 -7.76 -1.30
CA GLY A 306 -10.97 -7.70 0.15
C GLY A 306 -11.11 -6.29 0.70
N SER A 307 -11.61 -6.22 1.92
CA SER A 307 -11.72 -5.01 2.71
C SER A 307 -11.17 -5.25 4.11
N GLY A 308 -10.41 -4.30 4.63
CA GLY A 308 -9.84 -4.39 5.99
C GLY A 308 -10.06 -3.10 6.76
N GLN A 309 -10.41 -3.22 8.05
CA GLN A 309 -10.61 -2.09 8.93
C GLN A 309 -9.90 -2.30 10.26
N VAL A 310 -9.14 -1.29 10.70
CA VAL A 310 -8.67 -1.19 12.09
C VAL A 310 -9.69 -0.37 12.86
N LEU A 311 -10.26 -0.96 13.89
CA LEU A 311 -11.29 -0.31 14.71
C LEU A 311 -10.68 0.84 15.54
N PRO A 312 -11.40 1.95 15.74
CA PRO A 312 -10.91 3.11 16.50
C PRO A 312 -10.65 2.73 17.96
N THR A 313 -11.53 1.94 18.55
CA THR A 313 -11.42 1.34 19.88
C THR A 313 -11.56 -0.18 19.77
N PRO A 314 -11.07 -0.96 20.73
CA PRO A 314 -11.35 -2.39 20.76
C PRO A 314 -12.85 -2.66 20.92
N TYR A 315 -13.39 -3.53 20.08
CA TYR A 315 -14.80 -3.95 20.10
C TYR A 315 -14.96 -5.30 20.78
N ASP A 316 -16.12 -5.52 21.40
CA ASP A 316 -16.53 -6.84 21.88
C ASP A 316 -16.98 -7.76 20.71
N PHE A 317 -17.40 -8.95 21.06
CA PHE A 317 -17.82 -9.96 20.09
C PHE A 317 -19.02 -9.52 19.25
N ALA A 318 -20.05 -8.93 19.85
CA ALA A 318 -21.28 -8.54 19.15
C ALA A 318 -21.04 -7.38 18.18
N HIS A 319 -20.34 -6.34 18.61
CA HIS A 319 -19.97 -5.20 17.74
C HIS A 319 -19.00 -5.63 16.63
N GLY A 320 -18.09 -6.56 16.90
CA GLY A 320 -17.19 -7.10 15.88
C GLY A 320 -17.92 -7.88 14.79
N GLU A 321 -18.94 -8.67 15.14
CA GLU A 321 -19.79 -9.36 14.16
C GLU A 321 -20.59 -8.38 13.31
N LEU A 322 -21.18 -7.35 13.95
CA LEU A 322 -21.91 -6.30 13.24
C LEU A 322 -21.03 -5.69 12.13
N VAL A 323 -19.80 -5.27 12.48
CA VAL A 323 -18.88 -4.67 11.52
C VAL A 323 -18.45 -5.67 10.42
N ALA A 324 -18.20 -6.93 10.76
CA ALA A 324 -17.87 -7.94 9.75
C ALA A 324 -19.02 -8.13 8.73
N ARG A 325 -20.28 -8.11 9.20
CA ARG A 325 -21.48 -8.18 8.35
C ARG A 325 -21.69 -6.94 7.50
N GLU A 326 -21.36 -5.74 8.00
CA GLU A 326 -21.38 -4.51 7.21
C GLU A 326 -20.29 -4.53 6.11
N MET A 327 -19.11 -5.05 6.44
CA MET A 327 -18.00 -5.10 5.49
C MET A 327 -18.28 -6.04 4.32
N ILE A 328 -18.84 -7.21 4.59
CA ILE A 328 -19.20 -8.16 3.51
C ILE A 328 -20.40 -7.67 2.69
N ASP A 329 -21.32 -6.91 3.28
CA ASP A 329 -22.45 -6.29 2.55
C ASP A 329 -21.93 -5.29 1.51
N GLY A 330 -21.01 -4.40 1.93
CA GLY A 330 -20.37 -3.48 1.00
C GLY A 330 -19.57 -4.19 -0.09
N LEU A 331 -18.87 -5.28 0.26
CA LEU A 331 -18.11 -6.08 -0.70
C LEU A 331 -19.02 -6.80 -1.70
N ALA A 332 -20.17 -7.30 -1.26
CA ALA A 332 -21.20 -7.88 -2.14
C ALA A 332 -21.70 -6.87 -3.18
N LEU A 333 -21.98 -5.63 -2.76
CA LEU A 333 -22.40 -4.56 -3.67
C LEU A 333 -21.27 -4.19 -4.65
N ASP A 334 -20.01 -4.19 -4.22
CA ASP A 334 -18.86 -3.94 -5.10
C ASP A 334 -18.68 -5.06 -6.15
N LEU A 335 -18.93 -6.33 -5.79
CA LEU A 335 -18.97 -7.45 -6.75
C LEU A 335 -20.06 -7.24 -7.79
N VAL A 336 -21.28 -6.92 -7.35
CA VAL A 336 -22.43 -6.65 -8.24
C VAL A 336 -22.12 -5.51 -9.21
N ARG A 337 -21.58 -4.39 -8.72
CA ARG A 337 -21.19 -3.22 -9.55
C ARG A 337 -20.21 -3.59 -10.65
N LYS A 338 -19.27 -4.51 -10.36
CA LYS A 338 -18.24 -4.96 -11.28
C LYS A 338 -18.65 -6.19 -12.11
N ARG A 339 -19.86 -6.71 -11.94
CA ARG A 339 -20.35 -7.96 -12.53
C ARG A 339 -19.44 -9.15 -12.24
N LEU A 340 -19.06 -9.29 -10.97
CA LEU A 340 -18.20 -10.34 -10.45
C LEU A 340 -18.96 -11.24 -9.49
N VAL A 341 -18.51 -12.49 -9.39
CA VAL A 341 -18.95 -13.48 -8.42
C VAL A 341 -17.74 -14.17 -7.77
N CYS A 342 -17.94 -14.80 -6.63
CA CYS A 342 -16.91 -15.54 -5.91
C CYS A 342 -17.47 -16.85 -5.36
N ASP A 343 -16.61 -17.82 -5.13
CA ASP A 343 -16.99 -19.10 -4.53
C ASP A 343 -16.41 -19.33 -3.13
N GLN A 344 -15.60 -18.41 -2.61
CA GLN A 344 -15.04 -18.51 -1.25
C GLN A 344 -15.05 -17.16 -0.53
N VAL A 345 -15.42 -17.18 0.75
CA VAL A 345 -15.26 -16.05 1.68
C VAL A 345 -14.24 -16.40 2.73
N VAL A 346 -13.37 -15.45 3.06
CA VAL A 346 -12.37 -15.56 4.12
C VAL A 346 -12.54 -14.44 5.12
N LEU A 347 -12.52 -14.79 6.41
CA LEU A 347 -12.56 -13.85 7.52
C LEU A 347 -11.29 -13.97 8.35
N HIS A 348 -10.67 -12.83 8.64
CA HIS A 348 -9.53 -12.72 9.55
C HIS A 348 -9.81 -11.64 10.60
N ILE A 349 -9.70 -12.02 11.88
CA ILE A 349 -9.93 -11.15 13.03
C ILE A 349 -8.65 -11.07 13.86
N ALA A 350 -8.08 -9.88 14.00
CA ALA A 350 -6.99 -9.65 14.92
C ALA A 350 -7.51 -9.04 16.23
N TYR A 351 -7.06 -9.59 17.34
CA TYR A 351 -7.49 -9.18 18.67
C TYR A 351 -6.62 -8.04 19.23
N ASP A 352 -7.21 -7.27 20.15
CA ASP A 352 -6.48 -6.22 20.86
C ASP A 352 -5.61 -6.79 21.98
N ILE A 353 -4.45 -6.17 22.19
CA ILE A 353 -3.50 -6.53 23.25
C ILE A 353 -4.12 -6.45 24.66
N LYS A 354 -5.16 -5.64 24.85
CA LYS A 354 -5.88 -5.54 26.12
C LYS A 354 -6.49 -6.89 26.56
N SER A 355 -6.80 -7.79 25.60
CA SER A 355 -7.27 -9.13 25.91
C SER A 355 -6.29 -9.96 26.72
N LEU A 356 -4.99 -9.65 26.68
CA LEU A 356 -3.96 -10.32 27.48
C LEU A 356 -3.97 -9.93 28.96
N LYS A 357 -4.59 -8.79 29.31
CA LYS A 357 -4.56 -8.26 30.68
C LYS A 357 -5.61 -8.92 31.59
N ASN A 358 -6.73 -9.34 31.01
CA ASN A 358 -7.92 -9.74 31.79
C ASN A 358 -8.21 -11.24 31.71
N GLN A 359 -7.43 -12.01 30.94
CA GLN A 359 -7.74 -13.42 30.68
C GLN A 359 -6.47 -14.24 30.39
N THR A 360 -6.52 -15.53 30.69
CA THR A 360 -5.52 -16.50 30.26
C THR A 360 -5.71 -16.76 28.77
N VAL A 361 -4.82 -16.20 27.95
CA VAL A 361 -4.81 -16.42 26.51
C VAL A 361 -3.98 -17.65 26.18
N ALA A 362 -4.61 -18.70 25.69
CA ALA A 362 -3.98 -19.99 25.45
C ALA A 362 -2.89 -19.93 24.36
N ILE A 363 -3.11 -19.19 23.29
CA ILE A 363 -2.17 -19.09 22.17
C ILE A 363 -1.91 -17.62 21.83
N THR A 364 -0.63 -17.26 21.81
CA THR A 364 -0.19 -15.90 21.49
C THR A 364 0.75 -15.88 20.29
N THR A 365 0.85 -14.73 19.65
CA THR A 365 1.79 -14.43 18.58
C THR A 365 2.41 -13.05 18.82
N HIS A 366 3.34 -12.63 17.96
CA HIS A 366 3.92 -11.31 18.00
C HIS A 366 3.39 -10.47 16.83
N ASP A 367 3.03 -9.22 17.13
CA ASP A 367 2.66 -8.27 16.10
C ASP A 367 3.91 -7.74 15.34
N TYR A 368 3.67 -6.87 14.36
CA TYR A 368 4.74 -6.23 13.57
C TYR A 368 5.80 -5.51 14.43
N TYR A 369 5.43 -5.05 15.62
CA TYR A 369 6.33 -4.35 16.57
C TYR A 369 6.97 -5.30 17.61
N GLY A 370 6.83 -6.60 17.44
CA GLY A 370 7.32 -7.61 18.38
C GLY A 370 6.51 -7.71 19.68
N ARG A 371 5.33 -7.07 19.78
CA ARG A 371 4.50 -7.13 20.99
C ARG A 371 3.66 -8.41 20.98
N LYS A 372 3.60 -9.06 22.13
CA LYS A 372 2.77 -10.25 22.32
C LYS A 372 1.28 -9.87 22.15
N THR A 373 0.55 -10.61 21.34
CA THR A 373 -0.88 -10.45 21.08
C THR A 373 -1.56 -11.81 21.05
N PRO A 374 -2.89 -11.92 21.30
CA PRO A 374 -3.62 -13.15 21.05
C PRO A 374 -3.48 -13.57 19.59
N LYS A 375 -3.39 -14.88 19.32
CA LYS A 375 -3.36 -15.40 17.94
C LYS A 375 -4.65 -14.98 17.22
N PRO A 376 -4.57 -14.39 16.02
CA PRO A 376 -5.75 -14.01 15.25
C PRO A 376 -6.64 -15.19 14.92
N ALA A 377 -7.96 -14.96 14.86
CA ALA A 377 -8.90 -15.91 14.30
C ALA A 377 -8.91 -15.82 12.77
N HIS A 378 -8.95 -16.97 12.12
CA HIS A 378 -9.00 -17.10 10.67
C HIS A 378 -9.93 -18.25 10.29
N GLY A 379 -10.72 -18.06 9.23
CA GLY A 379 -11.57 -19.10 8.66
C GLY A 379 -12.05 -18.77 7.27
N SER A 380 -12.42 -19.81 6.53
CA SER A 380 -13.02 -19.71 5.20
C SER A 380 -14.34 -20.44 5.15
N TYR A 381 -15.14 -20.09 4.14
CA TYR A 381 -16.38 -20.74 3.75
C TYR A 381 -16.40 -20.85 2.22
N ASP A 382 -16.55 -22.07 1.74
CA ASP A 382 -16.60 -22.37 0.31
C ASP A 382 -18.05 -22.58 -0.12
N PHE A 383 -18.44 -21.93 -1.23
CA PHE A 383 -19.77 -22.09 -1.82
C PHE A 383 -19.74 -23.17 -2.90
N GLN A 384 -20.81 -23.89 -3.06
CA GLN A 384 -20.95 -24.89 -4.13
C GLN A 384 -21.03 -24.28 -5.51
N ALA A 385 -21.51 -23.04 -5.63
CA ALA A 385 -21.58 -22.27 -6.85
C ALA A 385 -21.20 -20.80 -6.57
N PRO A 386 -20.58 -20.11 -7.51
CA PRO A 386 -20.22 -18.71 -7.36
C PRO A 386 -21.42 -17.82 -7.08
N THR A 387 -21.23 -16.83 -6.20
CA THR A 387 -22.29 -15.92 -5.79
C THR A 387 -21.76 -14.51 -5.55
N SER A 388 -22.64 -13.52 -5.69
CA SER A 388 -22.46 -12.14 -5.22
C SER A 388 -23.65 -11.69 -4.34
N LEU A 389 -24.51 -12.63 -3.93
CA LEU A 389 -25.72 -12.33 -3.15
C LEU A 389 -25.32 -11.97 -1.72
N THR A 390 -25.76 -10.81 -1.26
CA THR A 390 -25.51 -10.28 0.08
C THR A 390 -25.92 -11.27 1.17
N THR A 391 -27.09 -11.90 1.04
CA THR A 391 -27.63 -12.83 2.05
C THR A 391 -26.73 -14.05 2.22
N GLU A 392 -26.23 -14.63 1.11
CA GLU A 392 -25.35 -15.78 1.16
C GLU A 392 -23.99 -15.43 1.76
N LEU A 393 -23.39 -14.34 1.29
CA LEU A 393 -22.10 -13.86 1.79
C LEU A 393 -22.17 -13.48 3.28
N LYS A 394 -23.22 -12.82 3.73
CA LYS A 394 -23.44 -12.50 5.15
C LYS A 394 -23.60 -13.75 6.02
N ARG A 395 -24.34 -14.74 5.55
CA ARG A 395 -24.50 -16.02 6.25
C ARG A 395 -23.16 -16.72 6.42
N ALA A 396 -22.34 -16.75 5.36
CA ALA A 396 -21.01 -17.35 5.38
C ALA A 396 -20.10 -16.65 6.39
N VAL A 397 -20.03 -15.30 6.37
CA VAL A 397 -19.22 -14.53 7.33
C VAL A 397 -19.66 -14.77 8.76
N SER A 398 -20.98 -14.73 9.03
CA SER A 398 -21.50 -15.02 10.39
C SER A 398 -21.18 -16.45 10.83
N ALA A 399 -21.29 -17.45 9.95
CA ALA A 399 -20.93 -18.82 10.27
C ALA A 399 -19.43 -18.98 10.61
N ILE A 400 -18.55 -18.35 9.86
CA ILE A 400 -17.11 -18.33 10.17
C ILE A 400 -16.89 -17.62 11.51
N TYR A 401 -17.52 -16.47 11.71
CA TYR A 401 -17.36 -15.64 12.90
C TYR A 401 -17.73 -16.42 14.16
N GLN A 402 -18.94 -16.96 14.21
CA GLN A 402 -19.44 -17.73 15.36
C GLN A 402 -18.58 -18.97 15.67
N ARG A 403 -18.03 -19.62 14.65
CA ARG A 403 -17.21 -20.84 14.82
C ARG A 403 -15.76 -20.55 15.24
N LYS A 404 -15.19 -19.42 14.80
CA LYS A 404 -13.74 -19.18 14.89
C LYS A 404 -13.35 -18.06 15.83
N VAL A 405 -14.20 -17.08 16.05
CA VAL A 405 -13.86 -15.91 16.88
C VAL A 405 -14.11 -16.23 18.34
N ASN A 406 -13.13 -15.92 19.20
CA ASN A 406 -13.29 -16.10 20.64
C ASN A 406 -14.16 -14.96 21.21
N PRO A 407 -15.31 -15.28 21.85
CA PRO A 407 -16.26 -14.28 22.35
C PRO A 407 -15.72 -13.45 23.53
N HIS A 408 -14.64 -13.89 24.16
CA HIS A 408 -14.06 -13.22 25.32
C HIS A 408 -12.93 -12.24 24.96
N TYR A 409 -12.48 -12.22 23.69
CA TYR A 409 -11.37 -11.37 23.28
C TYR A 409 -11.88 -10.10 22.60
N LEU A 410 -11.23 -9.00 22.90
CA LEU A 410 -11.49 -7.71 22.26
C LEU A 410 -10.93 -7.68 20.84
N ILE A 411 -11.73 -7.23 19.89
CA ILE A 411 -11.40 -7.18 18.47
C ILE A 411 -10.76 -5.85 18.12
N ARG A 412 -9.66 -5.88 17.37
CA ARG A 412 -8.92 -4.69 16.95
C ARG A 412 -8.95 -4.46 15.45
N LYS A 413 -8.90 -5.54 14.66
CA LYS A 413 -8.90 -5.46 13.19
C LYS A 413 -9.78 -6.55 12.61
N ILE A 414 -10.55 -6.18 11.60
CA ILE A 414 -11.40 -7.08 10.82
C ILE A 414 -10.92 -7.00 9.37
N THR A 415 -10.75 -8.15 8.73
CA THR A 415 -10.48 -8.24 7.30
C THR A 415 -11.42 -9.29 6.73
N VAL A 416 -12.16 -8.92 5.70
CA VAL A 416 -13.03 -9.79 4.93
C VAL A 416 -12.53 -9.81 3.50
N SER A 417 -12.38 -10.98 2.91
CA SER A 417 -12.03 -11.14 1.51
C SER A 417 -12.88 -12.22 0.86
N VAL A 418 -13.04 -12.09 -0.44
CA VAL A 418 -13.63 -13.10 -1.31
C VAL A 418 -12.57 -13.54 -2.31
N ASN A 419 -12.48 -14.84 -2.55
CA ASN A 419 -11.47 -15.45 -3.41
C ASN A 419 -12.14 -16.14 -4.60
N HIS A 420 -11.31 -16.55 -5.57
CA HIS A 420 -11.70 -17.18 -6.82
C HIS A 420 -12.75 -16.32 -7.54
N VAL A 421 -12.47 -15.02 -7.58
CA VAL A 421 -13.37 -14.05 -8.21
C VAL A 421 -13.29 -14.18 -9.72
N ILE A 422 -14.44 -14.40 -10.35
CA ILE A 422 -14.61 -14.50 -11.81
C ILE A 422 -15.74 -13.56 -12.24
N THR A 423 -15.84 -13.33 -13.55
CA THR A 423 -16.98 -12.58 -14.10
C THR A 423 -18.26 -13.41 -14.08
N GLU A 424 -19.41 -12.75 -14.05
CA GLU A 424 -20.71 -13.42 -14.16
C GLU A 424 -20.84 -14.19 -15.48
N ALA A 425 -20.21 -13.70 -16.56
CA ALA A 425 -20.20 -14.37 -17.86
C ALA A 425 -19.41 -15.68 -17.81
N GLU A 426 -18.21 -15.67 -17.20
CA GLU A 426 -17.40 -16.88 -17.01
C GLU A 426 -18.13 -17.89 -16.12
N ALA A 427 -18.80 -17.44 -15.06
CA ALA A 427 -19.55 -18.32 -14.17
C ALA A 427 -20.74 -19.03 -14.88
N GLN A 428 -21.32 -18.40 -15.90
CA GLN A 428 -22.40 -19.00 -16.69
C GLN A 428 -21.92 -20.08 -17.68
N THR A 429 -20.67 -19.99 -18.11
CA THR A 429 -20.06 -20.96 -19.07
C THR A 429 -19.37 -22.11 -18.36
N THR A 430 -19.10 -22.00 -17.07
CA THR A 430 -18.46 -23.06 -16.28
C THR A 430 -19.53 -24.06 -15.86
N GLU A 431 -19.42 -25.30 -16.33
CA GLU A 431 -20.22 -26.43 -15.82
C GLU A 431 -19.79 -26.71 -14.38
N TYR A 432 -20.60 -26.29 -13.42
CA TYR A 432 -20.45 -26.73 -12.04
C TYR A 432 -21.04 -28.13 -11.92
N SER A 433 -20.20 -29.11 -11.57
CA SER A 433 -20.65 -30.48 -11.31
C SER A 433 -21.74 -30.45 -10.25
N GLU A 434 -22.97 -30.79 -10.64
CA GLU A 434 -24.05 -30.98 -9.66
C GLU A 434 -23.66 -32.16 -8.78
N GLN A 435 -23.33 -31.86 -7.52
CA GLN A 435 -23.14 -32.92 -6.54
C GLN A 435 -24.51 -33.54 -6.26
N LEU A 436 -24.67 -34.76 -6.69
CA LEU A 436 -25.88 -35.53 -6.33
C LEU A 436 -25.80 -35.93 -4.86
N ASP A 437 -26.92 -35.94 -4.16
CA ASP A 437 -27.03 -36.52 -2.84
C ASP A 437 -26.86 -38.05 -2.90
N LEU A 438 -26.79 -38.71 -1.75
CA LEU A 438 -26.64 -40.19 -1.66
C LEU A 438 -27.76 -40.96 -2.39
N PHE A 439 -28.85 -40.28 -2.75
CA PHE A 439 -30.03 -40.81 -3.47
C PHE A 439 -30.13 -40.35 -4.91
N GLY A 440 -29.07 -39.74 -5.47
CA GLY A 440 -29.04 -39.29 -6.86
C GLY A 440 -29.88 -38.03 -7.16
N ARG A 441 -30.26 -37.25 -6.11
CA ARG A 441 -31.03 -36.01 -6.30
C ARG A 441 -30.08 -34.86 -6.53
N ALA A 442 -30.39 -34.02 -7.51
CA ALA A 442 -29.66 -32.79 -7.74
C ALA A 442 -29.81 -31.86 -6.55
N THR A 443 -28.68 -31.41 -5.98
CA THR A 443 -28.63 -30.46 -4.85
C THR A 443 -28.73 -29.00 -5.28
N GLY A 444 -29.13 -28.76 -6.54
CA GLY A 444 -29.30 -27.42 -7.08
C GLY A 444 -30.41 -26.61 -6.40
N PRO A 445 -30.39 -25.27 -6.51
CA PRO A 445 -31.38 -24.42 -5.85
C PRO A 445 -32.78 -24.66 -6.42
N THR A 446 -33.78 -24.78 -5.54
CA THR A 446 -35.17 -24.94 -5.91
C THR A 446 -35.69 -23.75 -6.73
N PRO A 447 -36.79 -23.89 -7.51
CA PRO A 447 -37.39 -22.79 -8.26
C PRO A 447 -37.76 -21.57 -7.36
N LYS A 448 -38.13 -21.83 -6.09
CA LYS A 448 -38.40 -20.78 -5.10
C LYS A 448 -37.13 -20.03 -4.71
N GLU A 449 -36.04 -20.74 -4.46
CA GLU A 449 -34.73 -20.15 -4.15
C GLU A 449 -34.18 -19.39 -5.35
N GLN A 450 -34.34 -19.89 -6.56
CA GLN A 450 -33.92 -19.17 -7.78
C GLN A 450 -34.68 -17.86 -7.96
N ARG A 451 -36.00 -17.84 -7.66
CA ARG A 451 -36.78 -16.60 -7.67
C ARG A 451 -36.29 -15.62 -6.60
N ALA A 452 -36.04 -16.09 -5.39
CA ALA A 452 -35.52 -15.27 -4.30
C ALA A 452 -34.14 -14.67 -4.65
N ARG A 453 -33.24 -15.45 -5.22
CA ARG A 453 -31.91 -15.00 -5.70
C ARG A 453 -32.04 -13.89 -6.76
N ARG A 454 -32.92 -14.07 -7.76
CA ARG A 454 -33.19 -13.06 -8.79
C ARG A 454 -33.79 -11.78 -8.22
N GLN A 455 -34.68 -11.90 -7.22
CA GLN A 455 -35.26 -10.74 -6.57
C GLN A 455 -34.21 -9.99 -5.72
N GLU A 456 -33.38 -10.69 -4.96
CA GLU A 456 -32.27 -10.09 -4.20
C GLU A 456 -31.31 -9.35 -5.12
N ARG A 457 -30.95 -9.94 -6.26
CA ARG A 457 -30.10 -9.29 -7.27
C ARG A 457 -30.68 -7.96 -7.76
N LYS A 458 -31.97 -7.92 -8.10
CA LYS A 458 -32.66 -6.68 -8.49
C LYS A 458 -32.61 -5.63 -7.39
N VAL A 459 -32.76 -6.04 -6.12
CA VAL A 459 -32.65 -5.13 -4.97
C VAL A 459 -31.24 -4.58 -4.87
N GLN A 460 -30.19 -5.41 -5.00
CA GLN A 460 -28.80 -4.94 -5.00
C GLN A 460 -28.53 -3.93 -6.11
N GLU A 461 -29.01 -4.19 -7.32
CA GLU A 461 -28.88 -3.27 -8.46
C GLU A 461 -29.63 -1.94 -8.22
N SER A 462 -30.83 -1.98 -7.63
CA SER A 462 -31.58 -0.79 -7.26
C SER A 462 -30.86 0.02 -6.17
N ILE A 463 -30.26 -0.65 -5.18
CA ILE A 463 -29.43 0.01 -4.16
C ILE A 463 -28.27 0.73 -4.83
N LEU A 464 -27.58 0.08 -5.76
CA LEU A 464 -26.45 0.68 -6.49
C LEU A 464 -26.88 1.90 -7.30
N GLN A 465 -28.00 1.82 -8.01
CA GLN A 465 -28.55 2.96 -8.78
C GLN A 465 -28.85 4.18 -7.87
N VAL A 466 -29.41 3.94 -6.69
CA VAL A 466 -29.66 5.00 -5.71
C VAL A 466 -28.35 5.58 -5.18
N GLN A 467 -27.38 4.72 -4.85
CA GLN A 467 -26.06 5.16 -4.36
C GLN A 467 -25.27 5.91 -5.41
N ASP A 468 -25.34 5.52 -6.68
CA ASP A 468 -24.63 6.19 -7.78
C ASP A 468 -25.24 7.57 -8.09
N ARG A 469 -26.54 7.74 -7.90
CA ARG A 469 -27.25 9.03 -8.14
C ARG A 469 -27.17 9.98 -6.95
N PHE A 470 -27.24 9.49 -5.73
CA PHE A 470 -27.44 10.30 -4.52
C PHE A 470 -26.32 10.14 -3.47
N GLY A 471 -25.30 9.34 -3.77
CA GLY A 471 -24.19 9.03 -2.86
C GLY A 471 -24.42 7.77 -2.02
N ARG A 472 -23.32 7.23 -1.48
CA ARG A 472 -23.35 5.94 -0.75
C ARG A 472 -24.22 5.94 0.51
N ASP A 473 -24.41 7.08 1.14
CA ASP A 473 -25.21 7.23 2.35
C ASP A 473 -26.72 7.39 2.09
N ALA A 474 -27.14 7.52 0.81
CA ALA A 474 -28.53 7.73 0.44
C ALA A 474 -29.44 6.54 0.78
N ILE A 475 -28.87 5.34 0.86
CA ILE A 475 -29.58 4.15 1.27
C ILE A 475 -28.68 3.29 2.15
N MET A 476 -29.16 2.98 3.36
CA MET A 476 -28.45 2.21 4.38
C MET A 476 -29.36 1.13 4.92
N ARG A 477 -28.78 0.07 5.46
CA ARG A 477 -29.54 -0.93 6.20
C ARG A 477 -29.79 -0.45 7.64
N ALA A 478 -30.85 -0.90 8.27
CA ALA A 478 -31.14 -0.58 9.68
C ALA A 478 -29.96 -0.98 10.60
N ALA A 479 -29.25 -2.07 10.29
CA ALA A 479 -28.08 -2.50 11.05
C ALA A 479 -26.92 -1.49 11.01
N ASP A 480 -26.81 -0.69 9.95
CA ASP A 480 -25.77 0.33 9.80
C ASP A 480 -25.97 1.54 10.72
N LEU A 481 -27.14 1.61 11.38
CA LEU A 481 -27.52 2.66 12.34
C LEU A 481 -27.36 2.20 13.80
N LEU A 482 -27.02 0.95 14.05
CA LEU A 482 -26.81 0.42 15.39
C LEU A 482 -25.55 1.00 16.03
N ASP A 483 -25.50 0.99 17.36
CA ASP A 483 -24.29 1.35 18.09
C ASP A 483 -23.12 0.44 17.68
N GLY A 484 -21.94 1.02 17.52
CA GLY A 484 -20.77 0.30 17.02
C GLY A 484 -20.71 0.11 15.50
N ALA A 485 -21.75 0.47 14.73
CA ALA A 485 -21.73 0.43 13.27
C ALA A 485 -20.70 1.38 12.71
N THR A 486 -20.03 0.97 11.62
CA THR A 486 -18.95 1.74 11.00
C THR A 486 -19.20 2.13 9.53
N PHE A 487 -20.32 1.69 8.97
CA PHE A 487 -20.68 1.86 7.56
C PHE A 487 -20.58 3.32 7.09
N LYS A 488 -21.28 4.22 7.76
CA LYS A 488 -21.31 5.65 7.43
C LYS A 488 -19.90 6.26 7.47
N LYS A 489 -19.12 5.93 8.49
CA LYS A 489 -17.74 6.40 8.60
C LYS A 489 -16.87 5.89 7.46
N ARG A 490 -17.00 4.61 7.09
CA ARG A 490 -16.23 4.01 5.99
C ARG A 490 -16.56 4.61 4.63
N ASN A 491 -17.81 5.05 4.41
CA ASN A 491 -18.20 5.72 3.16
C ASN A 491 -17.48 7.06 2.94
N HIS A 492 -17.07 7.71 4.04
CA HIS A 492 -16.30 8.96 4.02
C HIS A 492 -14.79 8.75 4.15
N GLU A 493 -14.31 7.51 4.01
CA GLU A 493 -12.88 7.18 4.06
C GLU A 493 -12.40 6.58 2.72
N ILE A 494 -11.21 6.97 2.30
CA ILE A 494 -10.46 6.35 1.20
C ILE A 494 -9.18 5.75 1.80
N GLY A 495 -8.98 4.44 1.62
CA GLY A 495 -7.82 3.75 2.20
C GLY A 495 -7.74 3.82 3.73
N GLY A 496 -8.90 3.99 4.41
CA GLY A 496 -8.99 4.11 5.87
C GLY A 496 -8.63 5.49 6.42
N HIS A 497 -8.55 6.51 5.58
CA HIS A 497 -8.35 7.91 5.92
C HIS A 497 -9.48 8.76 5.36
N GLN A 498 -9.68 9.96 5.93
CA GLN A 498 -10.74 10.86 5.47
C GLN A 498 -10.59 11.17 3.98
N ALA A 499 -11.71 11.10 3.24
CA ALA A 499 -11.80 11.40 1.82
C ALA A 499 -11.51 12.86 1.49
#